data_bcdde14f18f8b246d0d51052dd3cf454
#
_entry.id   bcdde14f18f8b246d0d51052dd3cf454
#
_cell.length_a   1.000
_cell.length_b   1.000
_cell.length_c   1.000
_cell.angle_alpha   90.00
_cell.angle_beta   90.00
_cell.angle_gamma   90.00
#
_symmetry.space_group_name_H-M   'P 1'
#
loop_
_entity.id
_entity.type
_entity.pdbx_description
1 polymer ?
#
loop_
_entity_poly.entity_id
_entity_poly.type
_entity_poly.pdbx_seq_one_letter_code
_entity_poly.pdbx_strand_id
1 'polypeptide(L)'
;VNLKLKISAVLLVSAMVAAPAFAQGSGASDYSAKCAMCHGADGLSNSPAGKALGAKSLKDPAVVKATDAALTATIKNGKGKMPAFSGKLSDAQIKGVLAYVRALQKK
;
A
#
# COMPACT_ATOMS: atom_id res chain seq x y z
N VAL A 1 37.43 13.56 -52.45
CA VAL A 1 36.05 13.31 -51.98
C VAL A 1 36.12 12.95 -50.50
N ASN A 2 35.98 13.98 -49.73
CA ASN A 2 35.94 13.78 -48.28
C ASN A 2 34.51 13.55 -47.83
N LEU A 3 34.11 12.34 -47.88
CA LEU A 3 32.91 11.94 -47.24
C LEU A 3 33.19 11.89 -45.71
N LYS A 4 33.11 13.05 -45.09
CA LYS A 4 33.08 13.08 -43.64
C LYS A 4 31.74 12.56 -43.20
N LEU A 5 31.68 11.26 -42.98
CA LEU A 5 30.60 10.63 -42.31
C LEU A 5 30.60 11.16 -40.88
N LYS A 6 29.84 12.22 -40.68
CA LYS A 6 29.52 12.64 -39.34
C LYS A 6 28.51 11.64 -38.82
N ILE A 7 29.02 10.60 -38.20
CA ILE A 7 28.21 9.75 -37.33
C ILE A 7 27.90 10.61 -36.12
N SER A 8 26.80 11.31 -36.19
CA SER A 8 26.19 11.84 -34.99
C SER A 8 25.72 10.63 -34.23
N ALA A 9 26.51 10.22 -33.28
CA ALA A 9 26.05 9.31 -32.27
C ALA A 9 24.93 10.04 -31.51
N VAL A 10 23.69 9.79 -31.93
CA VAL A 10 22.54 10.13 -31.09
C VAL A 10 22.61 9.18 -29.93
N LEU A 11 23.23 9.64 -28.86
CA LEU A 11 23.07 9.02 -27.56
C LEU A 11 21.61 9.22 -27.16
N LEU A 12 20.78 8.24 -27.51
CA LEU A 12 19.51 8.04 -26.88
C LEU A 12 19.81 7.60 -25.45
N VAL A 13 19.98 8.57 -24.59
CA VAL A 13 19.87 8.33 -23.18
C VAL A 13 18.40 8.16 -22.89
N SER A 14 17.90 6.98 -23.08
CA SER A 14 16.65 6.61 -22.45
C SER A 14 16.92 6.56 -20.96
N ALA A 15 16.63 7.66 -20.28
CA ALA A 15 16.51 7.66 -18.85
C ALA A 15 15.34 6.74 -18.52
N MET A 16 15.61 5.48 -18.29
CA MET A 16 14.68 4.61 -17.62
C MET A 16 14.56 5.14 -16.20
N VAL A 17 13.58 5.99 -16.00
CA VAL A 17 13.07 6.25 -14.66
C VAL A 17 12.40 4.95 -14.24
N ALA A 18 13.14 4.10 -13.57
CA ALA A 18 12.56 3.02 -12.82
C ALA A 18 11.74 3.68 -11.70
N ALA A 19 10.49 4.01 -12.00
CA ALA A 19 9.55 4.33 -10.94
C ALA A 19 9.52 3.10 -10.02
N PRO A 20 9.63 3.29 -8.69
CA PRO A 20 9.44 2.18 -7.75
C PRO A 20 7.96 1.81 -7.75
N ALA A 21 7.52 1.16 -8.84
CA ALA A 21 6.17 0.65 -8.99
C ALA A 21 5.83 -0.38 -7.91
N PHE A 22 6.84 -0.97 -7.28
CA PHE A 22 6.69 -2.04 -6.31
C PHE A 22 6.00 -1.60 -5.01
N ALA A 23 6.25 -0.38 -4.53
CA ALA A 23 5.68 0.05 -3.25
C ALA A 23 4.17 0.32 -3.34
N GLN A 24 3.67 0.81 -4.49
CA GLN A 24 2.24 1.09 -4.68
C GLN A 24 1.48 -0.12 -5.21
N GLY A 25 2.08 -0.94 -6.09
CA GLY A 25 1.48 -2.16 -6.61
C GLY A 25 1.33 -3.25 -5.54
N SER A 26 2.33 -3.38 -4.65
CA SER A 26 2.30 -4.36 -3.57
C SER A 26 1.31 -3.99 -2.46
N GLY A 27 1.05 -2.70 -2.21
CA GLY A 27 0.12 -2.23 -1.19
C GLY A 27 -1.30 -2.72 -1.44
N ALA A 28 -1.81 -2.60 -2.64
CA ALA A 28 -3.13 -3.13 -3.02
C ALA A 28 -3.18 -4.65 -2.91
N SER A 29 -2.15 -5.35 -3.38
CA SER A 29 -2.06 -6.79 -3.34
C SER A 29 -1.95 -7.32 -1.90
N ASP A 30 -1.10 -6.72 -1.09
CA ASP A 30 -0.93 -7.08 0.32
C ASP A 30 -2.20 -6.81 1.13
N TYR A 31 -2.86 -5.68 0.87
CA TYR A 31 -4.16 -5.38 1.48
C TYR A 31 -5.20 -6.45 1.11
N SER A 32 -5.31 -6.78 -0.15
CA SER A 32 -6.25 -7.79 -0.63
C SER A 32 -5.99 -9.15 0.02
N ALA A 33 -4.73 -9.54 0.16
CA ALA A 33 -4.35 -10.83 0.72
C ALA A 33 -4.46 -10.91 2.24
N LYS A 34 -4.21 -9.80 2.96
CA LYS A 34 -4.02 -9.81 4.42
C LYS A 34 -5.07 -9.02 5.20
N CYS A 35 -5.72 -8.07 4.60
CA CYS A 35 -6.56 -7.10 5.31
C CYS A 35 -8.04 -7.17 4.88
N ALA A 36 -8.29 -7.43 3.62
CA ALA A 36 -9.63 -7.36 3.05
C ALA A 36 -10.61 -8.38 3.64
N MET A 37 -10.14 -9.51 4.15
CA MET A 37 -11.00 -10.51 4.78
C MET A 37 -11.84 -9.89 5.90
N CYS A 38 -11.26 -9.02 6.70
CA CYS A 38 -11.95 -8.33 7.80
C CYS A 38 -12.38 -6.92 7.43
N HIS A 39 -11.48 -6.13 6.84
CA HIS A 39 -11.77 -4.72 6.53
C HIS A 39 -12.57 -4.52 5.25
N GLY A 40 -12.70 -5.55 4.42
CA GLY A 40 -13.40 -5.48 3.14
C GLY A 40 -12.54 -4.85 2.04
N ALA A 41 -12.88 -5.13 0.80
CA ALA A 41 -12.19 -4.55 -0.36
C ALA A 41 -12.35 -3.02 -0.41
N ASP A 42 -13.46 -2.50 0.13
CA ASP A 42 -13.77 -1.07 0.21
C ASP A 42 -13.34 -0.42 1.54
N GLY A 43 -12.84 -1.20 2.48
CA GLY A 43 -12.42 -0.71 3.80
C GLY A 43 -13.56 -0.46 4.79
N LEU A 44 -14.81 -0.80 4.45
CA LEU A 44 -15.97 -0.52 5.29
C LEU A 44 -16.24 -1.60 6.36
N SER A 45 -15.45 -2.67 6.38
CA SER A 45 -15.56 -3.78 7.35
C SER A 45 -16.92 -4.49 7.34
N ASN A 46 -17.57 -4.54 6.20
CA ASN A 46 -18.90 -5.16 6.02
C ASN A 46 -18.84 -6.65 5.67
N SER A 47 -17.66 -7.24 5.59
CA SER A 47 -17.53 -8.68 5.35
C SER A 47 -18.07 -9.48 6.55
N PRO A 48 -18.49 -10.74 6.34
CA PRO A 48 -18.92 -11.59 7.46
C PRO A 48 -17.88 -11.72 8.57
N ALA A 49 -16.61 -11.91 8.21
CA ALA A 49 -15.52 -11.96 9.17
C ALA A 49 -15.31 -10.63 9.88
N GLY A 50 -15.39 -9.51 9.15
CA GLY A 50 -15.26 -8.19 9.73
C GLY A 50 -16.34 -7.90 10.77
N LYS A 51 -17.58 -8.25 10.47
CA LYS A 51 -18.70 -8.10 11.40
C LYS A 51 -18.55 -9.00 12.62
N ALA A 52 -18.19 -10.26 12.41
CA ALA A 52 -18.05 -11.23 13.49
C ALA A 52 -16.91 -10.86 14.46
N LEU A 53 -15.83 -10.31 13.95
CA LEU A 53 -14.66 -9.93 14.75
C LEU A 53 -14.68 -8.48 15.22
N GLY A 54 -15.70 -7.72 14.87
CA GLY A 54 -15.81 -6.32 15.25
C GLY A 54 -14.75 -5.42 14.60
N ALA A 55 -14.34 -5.75 13.36
CA ALA A 55 -13.39 -4.94 12.63
C ALA A 55 -13.93 -3.52 12.42
N LYS A 56 -13.11 -2.52 12.72
CA LYS A 56 -13.48 -1.13 12.55
C LYS A 56 -13.42 -0.73 11.08
N SER A 57 -14.39 0.04 10.62
CA SER A 57 -14.33 0.66 9.30
C SER A 57 -13.12 1.55 9.20
N LEU A 58 -12.36 1.42 8.12
CA LEU A 58 -11.21 2.29 7.86
C LEU A 58 -11.63 3.74 7.57
N LYS A 59 -12.91 3.97 7.28
CA LYS A 59 -13.50 5.32 7.11
C LYS A 59 -14.06 5.89 8.40
N ASP A 60 -13.98 5.15 9.50
CA ASP A 60 -14.32 5.71 10.81
C ASP A 60 -13.49 6.98 11.06
N PRO A 61 -14.09 8.09 11.53
CA PRO A 61 -13.36 9.33 11.77
C PRO A 61 -12.13 9.17 12.66
N ALA A 62 -12.17 8.29 13.65
CA ALA A 62 -11.04 8.03 14.52
C ALA A 62 -9.86 7.42 13.76
N VAL A 63 -10.13 6.57 12.76
CA VAL A 63 -9.09 5.98 11.90
C VAL A 63 -8.57 7.01 10.91
N VAL A 64 -9.45 7.77 10.29
CA VAL A 64 -9.07 8.82 9.32
C VAL A 64 -8.17 9.87 9.98
N LYS A 65 -8.48 10.26 11.22
CA LYS A 65 -7.72 11.26 11.99
C LYS A 65 -6.45 10.71 12.63
N ALA A 66 -6.31 9.40 12.76
CA ALA A 66 -5.11 8.79 13.33
C ALA A 66 -3.90 9.11 12.46
N THR A 67 -2.74 9.28 13.12
CA THR A 67 -1.48 9.53 12.41
C THR A 67 -1.02 8.27 11.67
N ASP A 68 -0.21 8.44 10.63
CA ASP A 68 0.40 7.32 9.94
C ASP A 68 1.24 6.46 10.89
N ALA A 69 1.94 7.10 11.83
CA ALA A 69 2.71 6.37 12.84
C ALA A 69 1.83 5.50 13.74
N ALA A 70 0.67 6.01 14.17
CA ALA A 70 -0.28 5.26 14.98
C ALA A 70 -0.89 4.07 14.22
N LEU A 71 -1.27 4.29 12.95
CA LEU A 71 -1.81 3.22 12.12
C LEU A 71 -0.75 2.17 11.78
N THR A 72 0.47 2.59 11.51
CA THR A 72 1.61 1.68 11.30
C THR A 72 1.82 0.80 12.52
N ALA A 73 1.83 1.39 13.71
CA ALA A 73 1.98 0.64 14.96
C ALA A 73 0.84 -0.38 15.15
N THR A 74 -0.38 0.00 14.83
CA THR A 74 -1.54 -0.92 14.89
C THR A 74 -1.38 -2.09 13.94
N ILE A 75 -0.94 -1.86 12.72
CA ILE A 75 -0.70 -2.93 11.74
C ILE A 75 0.44 -3.85 12.21
N LYS A 76 1.53 -3.28 12.71
CA LYS A 76 2.70 -4.06 13.15
C LYS A 76 2.40 -4.90 14.39
N ASN A 77 1.73 -4.33 15.35
CA ASN A 77 1.57 -4.91 16.68
C ASN A 77 0.21 -5.60 16.88
N GLY A 78 -0.75 -5.34 16.00
CA GLY A 78 -2.12 -5.78 16.18
C GLY A 78 -2.86 -4.97 17.24
N LYS A 79 -4.15 -5.21 17.35
CA LYS A 79 -5.02 -4.61 18.35
C LYS A 79 -6.27 -5.44 18.52
N GLY A 80 -6.55 -5.90 19.75
CA GLY A 80 -7.70 -6.75 19.99
C GLY A 80 -7.64 -8.00 19.14
N LYS A 81 -8.66 -8.24 18.31
CA LYS A 81 -8.73 -9.40 17.41
C LYS A 81 -7.97 -9.20 16.09
N MET A 82 -7.48 -7.99 15.84
CA MET A 82 -6.62 -7.73 14.69
C MET A 82 -5.24 -8.32 14.94
N PRO A 83 -4.76 -9.22 14.09
CA PRO A 83 -3.45 -9.82 14.27
C PRO A 83 -2.31 -8.83 14.02
N ALA A 84 -1.15 -9.13 14.57
CA ALA A 84 0.08 -8.41 14.31
C ALA A 84 0.71 -8.86 12.99
N PHE A 85 1.15 -7.92 12.19
CA PHE A 85 1.79 -8.21 10.89
C PHE A 85 3.30 -8.00 10.89
N SER A 86 3.89 -7.57 12.01
CA SER A 86 5.35 -7.57 12.15
C SER A 86 5.88 -8.99 11.98
N GLY A 87 6.85 -9.17 11.08
CA GLY A 87 7.37 -10.49 10.71
C GLY A 87 6.59 -11.20 9.60
N LYS A 88 5.36 -10.79 9.30
CA LYS A 88 4.58 -11.30 8.16
C LYS A 88 4.66 -10.38 6.95
N LEU A 89 4.77 -9.10 7.19
CA LEU A 89 4.98 -8.07 6.19
C LEU A 89 6.22 -7.28 6.56
N SER A 90 7.01 -6.91 5.55
CA SER A 90 8.14 -6.01 5.76
C SER A 90 7.65 -4.59 6.08
N ASP A 91 8.52 -3.75 6.63
CA ASP A 91 8.20 -2.35 6.87
C ASP A 91 7.79 -1.62 5.57
N ALA A 92 8.43 -1.93 4.46
CA ALA A 92 8.08 -1.38 3.15
C ALA A 92 6.68 -1.82 2.70
N GLN A 93 6.33 -3.09 2.92
CA GLN A 93 4.99 -3.61 2.63
C GLN A 93 3.93 -2.95 3.51
N ILE A 94 4.19 -2.78 4.79
CA ILE A 94 3.27 -2.10 5.71
C ILE A 94 3.06 -0.65 5.28
N LYS A 95 4.12 0.04 4.89
CA LYS A 95 4.01 1.41 4.34
C LYS A 95 3.15 1.45 3.08
N GLY A 96 3.30 0.47 2.20
CA GLY A 96 2.47 0.34 0.99
C GLY A 96 1.02 0.08 1.32
N VAL A 97 0.74 -0.81 2.27
CA VAL A 97 -0.63 -1.08 2.76
C VAL A 97 -1.25 0.18 3.34
N LEU A 98 -0.53 0.92 4.16
CA LEU A 98 -1.04 2.16 4.74
C LEU A 98 -1.37 3.20 3.67
N ALA A 99 -0.54 3.36 2.66
CA ALA A 99 -0.83 4.23 1.53
C ALA A 99 -2.11 3.83 0.80
N TYR A 100 -2.32 2.53 0.61
CA TYR A 100 -3.56 2.00 0.02
C TYR A 100 -4.78 2.28 0.91
N VAL A 101 -4.66 2.08 2.21
CA VAL A 101 -5.72 2.43 3.18
C VAL A 101 -6.08 3.91 3.09
N ARG A 102 -5.09 4.79 3.04
CA ARG A 102 -5.33 6.24 2.89
C ARG A 102 -6.06 6.56 1.57
N ALA A 103 -5.72 5.86 0.50
CA ALA A 103 -6.43 6.01 -0.76
C ALA A 103 -7.89 5.54 -0.67
N LEU A 104 -8.17 4.43 0.02
CA LEU A 104 -9.54 3.97 0.27
C LEU A 104 -10.35 4.98 1.07
N GLN A 105 -9.75 5.66 2.04
CA GLN A 105 -10.42 6.66 2.86
C GLN A 105 -10.90 7.87 2.07
N LYS A 106 -10.32 8.11 0.90
CA LYS A 106 -10.67 9.25 0.03
C LYS A 106 -11.78 8.94 -0.98
N LYS A 107 -12.19 7.72 -1.10
CA LYS A 107 -13.23 7.30 -2.06
C LYS A 107 -14.64 7.56 -1.58
#